data_bf27e54ff4e71223f9fa785be4052514
#
_entry.id   bf27e54ff4e71223f9fa785be4052514
#
_cell.length_a   1.000
_cell.length_b   1.000
_cell.length_c   1.000
_cell.angle_alpha   90.00
_cell.angle_beta   90.00
_cell.angle_gamma   90.00
#
_symmetry.space_group_name_H-M   'P 1'
#
loop_
_entity.id
_entity.type
_entity.pdbx_description
1 polymer ?
#
loop_
_entity_poly.entity_id
_entity_poly.type
_entity_poly.pdbx_seq_one_letter_code
_entity_poly.pdbx_strand_id
1 'polypeptide(L)'
;LGACTEKTDPGTGTVPEGRVGVVADLDPGIQSARHLDHPNGATGLAEATLCVADEDLAATHHRYATYLDRSPRQEGQALVFDLDGAALRLVPKSALPTTLPGEEPPALPALVAYTVTVRDLPLARDLLHRNDIPVRETPTGDLFVPAEAALGTAVVFHAG
;
A
#
# COMPACT_ATOMS: atom_id res chain seq x y z
N LEU A 1 3.98 -3.63 25.80
CA LEU A 1 2.86 -2.94 25.15
C LEU A 1 3.37 -1.57 24.68
N GLY A 2 3.84 -1.48 23.44
CA GLY A 2 4.30 -0.24 22.84
C GLY A 2 3.16 0.78 22.76
N ALA A 3 3.46 2.04 23.08
CA ALA A 3 2.48 3.11 22.98
C ALA A 3 2.22 3.43 21.51
N CYS A 4 1.00 3.23 21.06
CA CYS A 4 0.56 3.71 19.75
C CYS A 4 0.35 5.23 19.85
N THR A 5 1.17 6.00 19.15
CA THR A 5 1.01 7.46 19.11
C THR A 5 0.21 7.81 17.86
N GLU A 6 -1.03 8.22 18.01
CA GLU A 6 -1.83 8.79 16.93
C GLU A 6 -1.31 10.19 16.58
N LYS A 7 -0.95 10.38 15.31
CA LYS A 7 -0.70 11.71 14.77
C LYS A 7 -1.95 12.17 14.01
N THR A 8 -2.77 12.95 14.67
CA THR A 8 -3.97 13.58 14.11
C THR A 8 -3.67 15.01 13.66
N ASP A 9 -4.46 15.51 12.72
CA ASP A 9 -4.46 16.94 12.40
C ASP A 9 -4.82 17.73 13.66
N PRO A 10 -3.96 18.69 14.09
CA PRO A 10 -4.21 19.48 15.29
C PRO A 10 -5.51 20.29 15.27
N GLY A 11 -6.08 20.51 14.07
CA GLY A 11 -7.30 21.30 13.89
C GLY A 11 -8.59 20.49 14.02
N THR A 12 -8.61 19.23 13.63
CA THR A 12 -9.83 18.41 13.56
C THR A 12 -9.77 17.11 14.36
N GLY A 13 -8.60 16.67 14.79
CA GLY A 13 -8.41 15.39 15.48
C GLY A 13 -8.59 14.16 14.61
N THR A 14 -8.90 14.32 13.33
CA THR A 14 -9.08 13.25 12.34
C THR A 14 -8.34 13.57 11.06
N VAL A 15 -7.92 12.54 10.33
CA VAL A 15 -7.38 12.66 8.98
C VAL A 15 -8.39 12.10 7.97
N PRO A 16 -8.48 12.65 6.75
CA PRO A 16 -9.47 12.21 5.75
C PRO A 16 -9.37 10.72 5.42
N GLU A 17 -8.17 10.17 5.43
CA GLU A 17 -7.87 8.75 5.17
C GLU A 17 -8.14 7.82 6.37
N GLY A 18 -8.62 8.34 7.49
CA GLY A 18 -8.91 7.58 8.69
C GLY A 18 -7.86 7.75 9.79
N ARG A 19 -7.38 6.65 10.36
CA ARG A 19 -6.37 6.64 11.43
C ARG A 19 -4.98 6.41 10.88
N VAL A 20 -4.05 7.30 11.25
CA VAL A 20 -2.61 7.10 11.05
C VAL A 20 -1.95 6.96 12.42
N GLY A 21 -1.33 5.81 12.65
CA GLY A 21 -0.65 5.51 13.90
C GLY A 21 0.80 5.10 13.67
N VAL A 22 1.65 5.44 14.62
CA VAL A 22 3.04 4.96 14.68
C VAL A 22 3.16 4.02 15.86
N VAL A 23 3.62 2.80 15.59
CA VAL A 23 3.88 1.79 16.62
C VAL A 23 5.38 1.66 16.80
N ALA A 24 5.86 1.93 18.01
CA ALA A 24 7.24 1.67 18.41
C ALA A 24 7.36 0.26 19.02
N ASP A 25 8.55 -0.33 18.89
CA ASP A 25 8.95 -1.58 19.56
C ASP A 25 8.07 -2.79 19.22
N LEU A 26 8.00 -3.15 17.94
CA LEU A 26 7.53 -4.49 17.56
C LEU A 26 8.58 -5.50 18.03
N ASP A 27 8.18 -6.38 18.94
CA ASP A 27 9.03 -7.49 19.37
C ASP A 27 9.26 -8.47 18.20
N PRO A 28 10.49 -8.56 17.65
CA PRO A 28 10.76 -9.45 16.52
C PRO A 28 10.54 -10.94 16.85
N GLY A 29 10.49 -11.28 18.15
CA GLY A 29 10.25 -12.65 18.62
C GLY A 29 8.81 -13.13 18.46
N ILE A 30 7.85 -12.22 18.26
CA ILE A 30 6.44 -12.59 18.05
C ILE A 30 6.22 -13.22 16.67
N GLN A 31 7.04 -12.88 15.69
CA GLN A 31 6.93 -13.41 14.33
C GLN A 31 7.81 -14.64 14.16
N SER A 32 7.23 -15.82 14.38
CA SER A 32 7.93 -17.07 14.08
C SER A 32 7.92 -17.37 12.58
N ALA A 33 8.95 -18.08 12.09
CA ALA A 33 9.05 -18.51 10.68
C ALA A 33 7.77 -19.21 10.19
N ARG A 34 7.07 -19.92 11.08
CA ARG A 34 5.79 -20.58 10.78
C ARG A 34 4.67 -19.61 10.39
N HIS A 35 4.68 -18.38 10.91
CA HIS A 35 3.69 -17.36 10.60
C HIS A 35 4.05 -16.54 9.35
N LEU A 36 5.31 -16.67 8.89
CA LEU A 36 5.84 -15.96 7.73
C LEU A 36 5.91 -16.83 6.47
N ASP A 37 5.63 -18.13 6.59
CA ASP A 37 5.63 -19.04 5.45
C ASP A 37 4.22 -19.13 4.84
N HIS A 38 3.97 -18.30 3.84
CA HIS A 38 2.69 -18.23 3.14
C HIS A 38 2.73 -19.06 1.85
N PRO A 39 1.63 -19.80 1.52
CA PRO A 39 1.55 -20.61 0.30
C PRO A 39 1.74 -19.82 -0.99
N ASN A 40 1.45 -18.52 -1.00
CA ASN A 40 1.67 -17.62 -2.15
C ASN A 40 3.12 -17.12 -2.24
N GLY A 41 4.01 -17.55 -1.34
CA GLY A 41 5.40 -17.13 -1.32
C GLY A 41 5.65 -15.70 -0.82
N ALA A 42 4.65 -15.07 -0.18
CA ALA A 42 4.81 -13.72 0.36
C ALA A 42 5.91 -13.66 1.42
N THR A 43 6.76 -12.64 1.34
CA THR A 43 7.92 -12.43 2.22
C THR A 43 7.85 -11.16 3.03
N GLY A 44 7.04 -10.18 2.60
CA GLY A 44 6.90 -8.92 3.30
C GLY A 44 5.91 -7.96 2.63
N LEU A 45 5.62 -6.87 3.31
CA LEU A 45 4.88 -5.73 2.76
C LEU A 45 5.89 -4.77 2.14
N ALA A 46 5.76 -4.50 0.83
CA ALA A 46 6.65 -3.60 0.10
C ALA A 46 6.12 -2.17 0.05
N GLU A 47 4.82 -1.98 -0.19
CA GLU A 47 4.25 -0.65 -0.38
C GLU A 47 2.77 -0.61 0.01
N ALA A 48 2.32 0.54 0.49
CA ALA A 48 0.91 0.91 0.57
C ALA A 48 0.64 2.08 -0.39
N THR A 49 -0.44 2.02 -1.19
CA THR A 49 -0.81 3.06 -2.16
C THR A 49 -2.06 3.79 -1.70
N LEU A 50 -1.91 5.07 -1.41
CA LEU A 50 -2.99 5.99 -1.08
C LEU A 50 -3.35 6.83 -2.30
N CYS A 51 -4.58 6.70 -2.77
CA CYS A 51 -5.13 7.55 -3.84
C CYS A 51 -5.83 8.77 -3.22
N VAL A 52 -5.54 9.95 -3.78
CA VAL A 52 -6.11 11.22 -3.33
C VAL A 52 -6.70 11.98 -4.50
N ALA A 53 -7.59 12.94 -4.25
CA ALA A 53 -8.01 13.87 -5.28
C ALA A 53 -6.81 14.69 -5.77
N ASP A 54 -6.80 15.07 -7.04
CA ASP A 54 -5.65 15.76 -7.65
C ASP A 54 -5.35 17.08 -6.92
N GLU A 55 -6.38 17.79 -6.54
CA GLU A 55 -6.30 19.05 -5.77
C GLU A 55 -5.78 18.86 -4.35
N ASP A 56 -5.93 17.68 -3.76
CA ASP A 56 -5.51 17.39 -2.39
C ASP A 56 -4.08 16.82 -2.29
N LEU A 57 -3.45 16.51 -3.41
CA LEU A 57 -2.12 15.87 -3.42
C LEU A 57 -1.08 16.69 -2.65
N ALA A 58 -1.04 18.01 -2.87
CA ALA A 58 -0.07 18.89 -2.23
C ALA A 58 -0.27 18.97 -0.71
N ALA A 59 -1.53 19.08 -0.25
CA ALA A 59 -1.86 19.11 1.16
C ALA A 59 -1.55 17.78 1.86
N THR A 60 -1.90 16.68 1.20
CA THR A 60 -1.61 15.32 1.69
C THR A 60 -0.10 15.07 1.74
N HIS A 61 0.64 15.46 0.69
CA HIS A 61 2.10 15.40 0.68
C HIS A 61 2.70 16.11 1.92
N HIS A 62 2.32 17.37 2.14
CA HIS A 62 2.84 18.14 3.27
C HIS A 62 2.54 17.47 4.62
N ARG A 63 1.32 16.96 4.79
CA ARG A 63 0.91 16.25 6.01
C ARG A 63 1.74 14.99 6.24
N TYR A 64 1.91 14.14 5.22
CA TYR A 64 2.71 12.91 5.35
C TYR A 64 4.20 13.18 5.48
N ALA A 65 4.75 14.19 4.81
CA ALA A 65 6.14 14.61 5.01
C ALA A 65 6.41 14.99 6.48
N THR A 66 5.44 15.68 7.10
CA THR A 66 5.50 16.01 8.54
C THR A 66 5.35 14.77 9.43
N TYR A 67 4.41 13.86 9.12
CA TYR A 67 4.17 12.66 9.94
C TYR A 67 5.35 11.69 9.92
N LEU A 68 5.95 11.53 8.75
CA LEU A 68 7.03 10.57 8.52
C LEU A 68 8.42 11.16 8.77
N ASP A 69 8.52 12.50 8.90
CA ASP A 69 9.79 13.25 8.93
C ASP A 69 10.70 12.86 7.74
N ARG A 70 10.10 12.77 6.56
CA ARG A 70 10.77 12.35 5.31
C ARG A 70 10.24 13.13 4.13
N SER A 71 11.12 13.34 3.14
CA SER A 71 10.73 13.86 1.83
C SER A 71 10.48 12.71 0.87
N PRO A 72 9.42 12.76 0.05
CA PRO A 72 9.19 11.73 -0.95
C PRO A 72 10.10 11.93 -2.17
N ARG A 73 10.38 10.84 -2.87
CA ARG A 73 10.86 10.90 -4.25
C ARG A 73 9.68 10.97 -5.21
N GLN A 74 9.89 11.51 -6.40
CA GLN A 74 8.87 11.60 -7.42
C GLN A 74 9.00 10.47 -8.43
N GLU A 75 7.89 9.76 -8.70
CA GLU A 75 7.78 8.76 -9.76
C GLU A 75 6.60 9.11 -10.67
N GLY A 76 6.89 9.70 -11.83
CA GLY A 76 5.85 10.22 -12.68
C GLY A 76 5.03 11.30 -11.97
N GLN A 77 3.74 11.04 -11.79
CA GLN A 77 2.83 11.91 -11.03
C GLN A 77 2.66 11.48 -9.55
N ALA A 78 3.21 10.33 -9.19
CA ALA A 78 3.14 9.84 -7.82
C ALA A 78 4.29 10.36 -6.96
N LEU A 79 4.05 10.42 -5.65
CA LEU A 79 5.05 10.75 -4.62
C LEU A 79 5.24 9.52 -3.74
N VAL A 80 6.50 9.09 -3.55
CA VAL A 80 6.82 7.86 -2.82
C VAL A 80 7.70 8.18 -1.63
N PHE A 81 7.22 7.89 -0.44
CA PHE A 81 7.98 7.95 0.80
C PHE A 81 8.63 6.60 1.07
N ASP A 82 9.95 6.55 0.98
CA ASP A 82 10.70 5.35 1.36
C ASP A 82 10.76 5.25 2.88
N LEU A 83 10.29 4.11 3.41
CA LEU A 83 10.26 3.79 4.84
C LEU A 83 11.26 2.65 5.13
N ASP A 84 11.45 2.33 6.41
CA ASP A 84 12.34 1.25 6.80
C ASP A 84 11.67 -0.10 6.48
N GLY A 85 12.00 -0.67 5.31
CA GLY A 85 11.50 -1.95 4.83
C GLY A 85 10.21 -1.92 4.01
N ALA A 86 9.62 -0.74 3.79
CA ALA A 86 8.42 -0.56 2.96
C ALA A 86 8.38 0.84 2.35
N ALA A 87 7.33 1.15 1.57
CA ALA A 87 7.09 2.49 1.04
C ALA A 87 5.62 2.91 1.21
N LEU A 88 5.37 4.21 1.24
CA LEU A 88 4.06 4.80 1.08
C LEU A 88 4.02 5.58 -0.23
N ARG A 89 3.15 5.19 -1.14
CA ARG A 89 2.91 5.88 -2.40
C ARG A 89 1.65 6.74 -2.30
N LEU A 90 1.77 8.02 -2.63
CA LEU A 90 0.63 8.90 -2.87
C LEU A 90 0.41 9.01 -4.37
N VAL A 91 -0.77 8.68 -4.86
CA VAL A 91 -1.12 8.77 -6.28
C VAL A 91 -2.32 9.70 -6.45
N PRO A 92 -2.24 10.73 -7.33
CA PRO A 92 -3.41 11.52 -7.68
C PRO A 92 -4.40 10.66 -8.47
N LYS A 93 -5.69 10.93 -8.34
CA LYS A 93 -6.75 10.15 -9.01
C LYS A 93 -6.53 10.03 -10.51
N SER A 94 -6.09 11.11 -11.15
CA SER A 94 -5.81 11.14 -12.59
C SER A 94 -4.70 10.17 -13.04
N ALA A 95 -3.76 9.83 -12.14
CA ALA A 95 -2.66 8.91 -12.42
C ALA A 95 -2.95 7.46 -12.01
N LEU A 96 -4.03 7.20 -11.27
CA LEU A 96 -4.36 5.84 -10.81
C LEU A 96 -4.46 4.81 -11.96
N PRO A 97 -5.08 5.11 -13.14
CA PRO A 97 -5.15 4.16 -14.25
C PRO A 97 -3.79 3.73 -14.81
N THR A 98 -2.75 4.55 -14.62
CA THR A 98 -1.37 4.21 -15.04
C THR A 98 -0.61 3.42 -13.99
N THR A 99 -1.15 3.30 -12.79
CA THR A 99 -0.58 2.50 -11.68
C THR A 99 -1.32 1.18 -11.52
N LEU A 100 -2.66 1.26 -11.46
CA LEU A 100 -3.56 0.12 -11.28
C LEU A 100 -4.69 0.20 -12.31
N PRO A 101 -4.50 -0.35 -13.52
CA PRO A 101 -5.48 -0.25 -14.59
C PRO A 101 -6.83 -0.85 -14.22
N GLY A 102 -7.89 -0.07 -14.38
CA GLY A 102 -9.27 -0.49 -14.11
C GLY A 102 -9.71 -0.44 -12.65
N GLU A 103 -8.87 0.10 -11.75
CA GLU A 103 -9.27 0.36 -10.37
C GLU A 103 -9.89 1.77 -10.24
N GLU A 104 -11.03 1.83 -9.56
CA GLU A 104 -11.73 3.08 -9.23
C GLU A 104 -12.17 3.05 -7.76
N PRO A 105 -11.56 3.86 -6.90
CA PRO A 105 -11.96 3.90 -5.51
C PRO A 105 -13.36 4.56 -5.36
N PRO A 106 -14.23 4.03 -4.48
CA PRO A 106 -15.58 4.55 -4.29
C PRO A 106 -15.60 5.93 -3.63
N ALA A 107 -14.53 6.32 -2.98
CA ALA A 107 -14.36 7.62 -2.32
C ALA A 107 -12.87 7.98 -2.28
N LEU A 108 -12.56 9.23 -2.01
CA LEU A 108 -11.19 9.73 -1.82
C LEU A 108 -11.12 10.56 -0.52
N PRO A 109 -9.97 10.51 0.17
CA PRO A 109 -8.81 9.66 -0.07
C PRO A 109 -9.09 8.18 0.26
N ALA A 110 -8.37 7.24 -0.40
CA ALA A 110 -8.53 5.81 -0.17
C ALA A 110 -7.20 5.04 -0.28
N LEU A 111 -6.98 4.07 0.60
CA LEU A 111 -5.97 3.04 0.38
C LEU A 111 -6.47 2.11 -0.72
N VAL A 112 -5.91 2.27 -1.92
CA VAL A 112 -6.36 1.54 -3.13
C VAL A 112 -5.61 0.24 -3.36
N ALA A 113 -4.40 0.12 -2.81
CA ALA A 113 -3.62 -1.10 -2.89
C ALA A 113 -2.62 -1.23 -1.75
N TYR A 114 -2.20 -2.46 -1.50
CA TYR A 114 -0.94 -2.77 -0.83
C TYR A 114 -0.16 -3.79 -1.66
N THR A 115 1.16 -3.62 -1.68
CA THR A 115 2.07 -4.47 -2.44
C THR A 115 2.78 -5.42 -1.48
N VAL A 116 2.72 -6.70 -1.77
CA VAL A 116 3.48 -7.74 -1.07
C VAL A 116 4.63 -8.22 -1.95
N THR A 117 5.79 -8.40 -1.35
CA THR A 117 6.91 -9.05 -1.99
C THR A 117 6.72 -10.55 -1.98
N VAL A 118 6.94 -11.22 -3.10
CA VAL A 118 6.88 -12.68 -3.22
C VAL A 118 8.19 -13.23 -3.76
N ARG A 119 8.54 -14.47 -3.35
CA ARG A 119 9.76 -15.16 -3.81
C ARG A 119 9.68 -15.57 -5.28
N ASP A 120 8.47 -15.85 -5.77
CA ASP A 120 8.22 -16.39 -7.10
C ASP A 120 6.87 -15.91 -7.61
N LEU A 121 6.88 -14.98 -8.57
CA LEU A 121 5.67 -14.38 -9.13
C LEU A 121 4.86 -15.39 -9.98
N PRO A 122 5.46 -16.24 -10.83
CA PRO A 122 4.78 -17.36 -11.46
C PRO A 122 4.04 -18.28 -10.49
N LEU A 123 4.68 -18.67 -9.38
CA LEU A 123 4.05 -19.51 -8.36
C LEU A 123 2.83 -18.82 -7.71
N ALA A 124 2.95 -17.52 -7.42
CA ALA A 124 1.83 -16.73 -6.91
C ALA A 124 0.67 -16.68 -7.91
N ARG A 125 0.95 -16.46 -9.20
CA ARG A 125 -0.03 -16.50 -10.30
C ARG A 125 -0.75 -17.83 -10.36
N ASP A 126 -0.02 -18.93 -10.35
CA ASP A 126 -0.56 -20.28 -10.42
C ASP A 126 -1.47 -20.59 -9.22
N LEU A 127 -1.08 -20.13 -8.04
CA LEU A 127 -1.90 -20.28 -6.84
C LEU A 127 -3.23 -19.51 -6.96
N LEU A 128 -3.18 -18.28 -7.40
CA LEU A 128 -4.38 -17.44 -7.60
C LEU A 128 -5.32 -18.08 -8.63
N HIS A 129 -4.80 -18.52 -9.78
CA HIS A 129 -5.58 -19.19 -10.81
C HIS A 129 -6.23 -20.50 -10.33
N ARG A 130 -5.50 -21.33 -9.56
CA ARG A 130 -6.05 -22.57 -9.00
C ARG A 130 -7.19 -22.34 -7.99
N ASN A 131 -7.27 -21.14 -7.45
CA ASN A 131 -8.34 -20.76 -6.52
C ASN A 131 -9.39 -19.85 -7.16
N ASP A 132 -9.43 -19.76 -8.50
CA ASP A 132 -10.36 -18.94 -9.28
C ASP A 132 -10.35 -17.45 -8.88
N ILE A 133 -9.20 -16.95 -8.39
CA ILE A 133 -9.03 -15.56 -8.02
C ILE A 133 -8.63 -14.77 -9.28
N PRO A 134 -9.37 -13.71 -9.64
CA PRO A 134 -9.05 -12.90 -10.80
C PRO A 134 -7.73 -12.16 -10.61
N VAL A 135 -6.92 -12.14 -11.68
CA VAL A 135 -5.60 -11.49 -11.68
C VAL A 135 -5.49 -10.57 -12.87
N ARG A 136 -4.94 -9.39 -12.67
CA ARG A 136 -4.54 -8.42 -13.70
C ARG A 136 -3.04 -8.13 -13.58
N GLU A 137 -2.51 -7.37 -14.53
CA GLU A 137 -1.10 -6.95 -14.53
C GLU A 137 -1.01 -5.42 -14.45
N THR A 138 -0.02 -4.96 -13.69
CA THR A 138 0.36 -3.55 -13.70
C THR A 138 1.19 -3.24 -14.95
N PRO A 139 1.34 -1.97 -15.37
CA PRO A 139 2.23 -1.61 -16.47
C PRO A 139 3.71 -1.96 -16.23
N THR A 140 4.11 -2.19 -14.99
CA THR A 140 5.47 -2.62 -14.60
C THR A 140 5.65 -4.13 -14.62
N GLY A 141 4.57 -4.91 -14.89
CA GLY A 141 4.62 -6.37 -14.95
C GLY A 141 4.35 -7.09 -13.63
N ASP A 142 3.99 -6.37 -12.59
CA ASP A 142 3.53 -6.98 -11.34
C ASP A 142 2.11 -7.54 -11.52
N LEU A 143 1.77 -8.55 -10.72
CA LEU A 143 0.41 -9.09 -10.70
C LEU A 143 -0.42 -8.33 -9.67
N PHE A 144 -1.72 -8.18 -9.92
CA PHE A 144 -2.60 -7.75 -8.85
C PHE A 144 -3.97 -8.42 -8.88
N VAL A 145 -4.52 -8.64 -7.70
CA VAL A 145 -5.92 -9.02 -7.49
C VAL A 145 -6.71 -7.72 -7.38
N PRO A 146 -7.74 -7.51 -8.23
CA PRO A 146 -8.55 -6.30 -8.18
C PRO A 146 -9.26 -6.10 -6.84
N ALA A 147 -9.52 -4.84 -6.48
CA ALA A 147 -10.17 -4.47 -5.22
C ALA A 147 -11.54 -5.16 -5.03
N GLU A 148 -12.31 -5.36 -6.09
CA GLU A 148 -13.59 -6.05 -6.07
C GLU A 148 -13.49 -7.51 -5.59
N ALA A 149 -12.37 -8.18 -5.87
CA ALA A 149 -12.08 -9.55 -5.44
C ALA A 149 -11.26 -9.62 -4.14
N ALA A 150 -10.77 -8.48 -3.66
CA ALA A 150 -9.85 -8.35 -2.52
C ALA A 150 -10.42 -7.45 -1.39
N LEU A 151 -11.72 -7.54 -1.14
CA LEU A 151 -12.41 -6.84 -0.04
C LEU A 151 -12.30 -5.31 -0.08
N GLY A 152 -12.13 -4.73 -1.27
CA GLY A 152 -12.17 -3.29 -1.48
C GLY A 152 -10.81 -2.60 -1.59
N THR A 153 -9.71 -3.34 -1.47
CA THR A 153 -8.35 -2.82 -1.65
C THR A 153 -7.55 -3.82 -2.49
N ALA A 154 -6.97 -3.40 -3.61
CA ALA A 154 -6.20 -4.29 -4.47
C ALA A 154 -4.96 -4.85 -3.76
N VAL A 155 -4.60 -6.09 -4.09
CA VAL A 155 -3.38 -6.75 -3.59
C VAL A 155 -2.41 -6.90 -4.75
N VAL A 156 -1.27 -6.22 -4.70
CA VAL A 156 -0.22 -6.29 -5.71
C VAL A 156 0.86 -7.27 -5.26
N PHE A 157 1.32 -8.12 -6.16
CA PHE A 157 2.40 -9.09 -5.95
C PHE A 157 3.60 -8.67 -6.77
N HIS A 158 4.70 -8.36 -6.10
CA HIS A 158 5.97 -7.91 -6.67
C HIS A 158 7.05 -8.97 -6.43
N ALA A 159 7.88 -9.25 -7.43
CA ALA A 159 9.03 -10.13 -7.26
C ALA A 159 10.11 -9.44 -6.40
N GLY A 160 10.55 -10.06 -5.30
CA GLY A 160 11.60 -9.57 -4.42
C GLY A 160 12.97 -10.06 -4.78
#